data_76be87a8263d73477c93ae9d2137fafc
#
_entry.id   76be87a8263d73477c93ae9d2137fafc
#
_cell.length_a   1.000
_cell.length_b   1.000
_cell.length_c   1.000
_cell.angle_alpha   90.00
_cell.angle_beta   90.00
_cell.angle_gamma   90.00
#
_symmetry.space_group_name_H-M   'P 1'
#
loop_
_entity.id
_entity.type
_entity.pdbx_description
1 polymer ?
#
loop_
_entity_poly.entity_id
_entity_poly.type
_entity_poly.pdbx_seq_one_letter_code
_entity_poly.pdbx_strand_id
1 'polypeptide(L)'
;VVVENFSPGTIARLGFGWDAIHARCPKVVMASISGFGQTGPGAGRTAYDLVVQGMGGIMSVTGTADGMPTKYGVPIGDIGAGMFAAYAIAAALVRRGTTGEGQYIDVSMLGGQIALLTYQAASYLATGEAPKAAGNAHSIITPYDAFPTKDGYVIVAVGNDSLYQKFCAALGMSEAATDPRFATNRDRVANKAAMYEHINTAMAPLTTAEIVERLDVVGVPCGPISRVDEVFANEQVQFTKQRRTIQ
;
A
#
# COMPACT_ATOMS: atom_id res chain seq x y z
N VAL A 1 -1.48 29.51 3.39
CA VAL A 1 -0.94 28.24 3.87
C VAL A 1 0.59 28.31 3.87
N VAL A 2 1.22 27.84 4.93
CA VAL A 2 2.66 27.67 5.05
C VAL A 2 2.94 26.17 5.22
N VAL A 3 3.87 25.62 4.45
CA VAL A 3 4.31 24.23 4.59
C VAL A 3 5.83 24.22 4.72
N GLU A 4 6.33 23.47 5.67
CA GLU A 4 7.77 23.31 5.89
C GLU A 4 8.11 21.87 6.26
N ASN A 5 9.34 21.44 5.99
CA ASN A 5 9.86 20.12 6.34
C ASN A 5 11.29 20.18 6.89
N PHE A 6 11.62 21.25 7.61
CA PHE A 6 12.90 21.37 8.30
C PHE A 6 12.96 20.45 9.54
N SER A 7 14.15 20.27 10.07
CA SER A 7 14.30 19.66 11.39
C SER A 7 13.52 20.47 12.44
N PRO A 8 12.85 19.82 13.41
CA PRO A 8 12.05 20.47 14.42
C PRO A 8 12.77 21.67 15.09
N GLY A 9 12.04 22.75 15.28
CA GLY A 9 12.54 24.01 15.82
C GLY A 9 13.30 24.90 14.86
N THR A 10 13.68 24.45 13.67
CA THR A 10 14.45 25.27 12.71
C THR A 10 13.63 26.44 12.20
N ILE A 11 12.38 26.22 11.81
CA ILE A 11 11.51 27.29 11.31
C ILE A 11 11.29 28.38 12.38
N ALA A 12 11.23 28.01 13.66
CA ALA A 12 11.11 28.94 14.77
C ALA A 12 12.39 29.76 14.95
N ARG A 13 13.58 29.13 14.85
CA ARG A 13 14.87 29.83 14.90
C ARG A 13 15.07 30.85 13.76
N LEU A 14 14.44 30.60 12.63
CA LEU A 14 14.41 31.51 11.48
C LEU A 14 13.42 32.69 11.65
N GLY A 15 12.66 32.71 12.75
CA GLY A 15 11.67 33.76 13.03
C GLY A 15 10.29 33.50 12.44
N PHE A 16 10.04 32.30 11.84
CA PHE A 16 8.81 31.92 11.19
C PHE A 16 8.10 30.75 11.90
N GLY A 17 8.31 30.61 13.22
CA GLY A 17 7.57 29.63 14.02
C GLY A 17 6.08 29.93 14.08
N TRP A 18 5.28 28.92 14.44
CA TRP A 18 3.83 29.03 14.51
C TRP A 18 3.35 30.27 15.24
N ASP A 19 3.84 30.52 16.46
CA ASP A 19 3.38 31.65 17.29
C ASP A 19 3.66 32.99 16.61
N ALA A 20 4.83 33.14 16.00
CA ALA A 20 5.22 34.38 15.33
C ALA A 20 4.39 34.65 14.06
N ILE A 21 4.08 33.60 13.28
CA ILE A 21 3.27 33.74 12.07
C ILE A 21 1.82 33.92 12.44
N HIS A 22 1.28 33.11 13.38
CA HIS A 22 -0.10 33.16 13.80
C HIS A 22 -0.48 34.50 14.43
N ALA A 23 0.41 35.09 15.23
CA ALA A 23 0.19 36.42 15.81
C ALA A 23 -0.02 37.52 14.74
N ARG A 24 0.64 37.41 13.59
CA ARG A 24 0.50 38.35 12.46
C ARG A 24 -0.61 37.98 11.50
N CYS A 25 -0.89 36.70 11.36
CA CYS A 25 -1.86 36.13 10.43
C CYS A 25 -2.73 35.08 11.13
N PRO A 26 -3.71 35.47 11.96
CA PRO A 26 -4.52 34.52 12.74
C PRO A 26 -5.25 33.45 11.90
N LYS A 27 -5.45 33.73 10.61
CA LYS A 27 -6.08 32.79 9.66
C LYS A 27 -5.08 31.85 8.95
N VAL A 28 -3.80 31.86 9.33
CA VAL A 28 -2.80 31.01 8.68
C VAL A 28 -3.06 29.53 9.00
N VAL A 29 -2.93 28.68 8.00
CA VAL A 29 -2.79 27.22 8.18
C VAL A 29 -1.31 26.92 7.96
N MET A 30 -0.66 26.33 8.95
CA MET A 30 0.75 25.96 8.89
C MET A 30 0.91 24.47 9.12
N ALA A 31 1.60 23.79 8.21
CA ALA A 31 1.91 22.36 8.33
C ALA A 31 3.44 22.18 8.43
N SER A 32 3.89 21.53 9.49
CA SER A 32 5.28 21.10 9.70
C SER A 32 5.35 19.59 9.52
N ILE A 33 6.17 19.15 8.55
CA ILE A 33 6.36 17.72 8.24
C ILE A 33 7.75 17.34 8.76
N SER A 34 7.83 16.29 9.57
CA SER A 34 9.11 15.81 10.09
C SER A 34 9.12 14.29 10.29
N GLY A 35 10.28 13.69 10.52
CA GLY A 35 10.41 12.25 10.68
C GLY A 35 9.57 11.68 11.81
N PHE A 36 9.57 12.33 12.97
CA PHE A 36 8.95 11.81 14.20
C PHE A 36 7.93 12.76 14.84
N GLY A 37 7.56 13.85 14.18
CA GLY A 37 6.73 14.92 14.73
C GLY A 37 7.55 16.01 15.43
N GLN A 38 6.86 17.09 15.81
CA GLN A 38 7.46 18.27 16.40
C GLN A 38 7.69 18.14 17.91
N THR A 39 7.09 17.11 18.54
CA THR A 39 7.10 16.88 19.99
C THR A 39 7.43 15.43 20.33
N GLY A 40 7.70 15.17 21.62
CA GLY A 40 7.99 13.83 22.12
C GLY A 40 9.46 13.45 22.04
N PRO A 41 9.82 12.24 22.52
CA PRO A 41 11.22 11.81 22.69
C PRO A 41 11.97 11.63 21.37
N GLY A 42 11.25 11.45 20.26
CA GLY A 42 11.82 11.30 18.91
C GLY A 42 12.01 12.60 18.13
N ALA A 43 11.45 13.73 18.58
CA ALA A 43 11.40 14.96 17.80
C ALA A 43 12.79 15.50 17.37
N GLY A 44 13.81 15.33 18.20
CA GLY A 44 15.19 15.75 17.89
C GLY A 44 15.96 14.81 16.97
N ARG A 45 15.41 13.67 16.57
CA ARG A 45 16.09 12.69 15.71
C ARG A 45 15.97 13.09 14.25
N THR A 46 17.05 12.89 13.52
CA THR A 46 17.03 13.00 12.05
C THR A 46 16.44 11.73 11.45
N ALA A 47 15.68 11.87 10.37
CA ALA A 47 15.14 10.77 9.61
C ALA A 47 15.10 11.08 8.12
N TYR A 48 15.23 10.03 7.34
CA TYR A 48 14.88 9.95 5.93
C TYR A 48 13.86 8.84 5.74
N ASP A 49 13.25 8.77 4.58
CA ASP A 49 12.26 7.77 4.19
C ASP A 49 12.60 6.34 4.66
N LEU A 50 13.80 5.86 4.33
CA LEU A 50 14.23 4.50 4.69
C LEU A 50 14.20 4.23 6.21
N VAL A 51 14.60 5.23 7.02
CA VAL A 51 14.62 5.12 8.48
C VAL A 51 13.21 4.96 9.03
N VAL A 52 12.27 5.78 8.54
CA VAL A 52 10.88 5.70 9.01
C VAL A 52 10.14 4.49 8.45
N GLN A 53 10.48 4.00 7.27
CA GLN A 53 9.97 2.70 6.78
C GLN A 53 10.39 1.55 7.71
N GLY A 54 11.66 1.54 8.15
CA GLY A 54 12.16 0.54 9.09
C GLY A 54 11.49 0.63 10.45
N MET A 55 11.42 1.84 11.02
CA MET A 55 10.86 2.07 12.35
C MET A 55 9.33 2.02 12.39
N GLY A 56 8.67 2.33 11.29
CA GLY A 56 7.21 2.34 11.17
C GLY A 56 6.58 0.96 10.93
N GLY A 57 7.39 -0.10 10.85
CA GLY A 57 6.91 -1.48 10.74
C GLY A 57 6.62 -1.95 9.31
N ILE A 58 6.59 -1.07 8.31
CA ILE A 58 6.22 -1.47 6.94
C ILE A 58 7.21 -2.46 6.34
N MET A 59 8.50 -2.34 6.69
CA MET A 59 9.53 -3.27 6.23
C MET A 59 9.38 -4.67 6.82
N SER A 60 8.79 -4.82 8.00
CA SER A 60 8.59 -6.12 8.64
C SER A 60 7.49 -6.95 7.96
N VAL A 61 6.61 -6.30 7.21
CA VAL A 61 5.50 -6.94 6.48
C VAL A 61 5.71 -6.94 4.97
N THR A 62 6.86 -6.43 4.49
CA THR A 62 7.21 -6.33 3.07
C THR A 62 8.40 -7.22 2.75
N GLY A 63 8.29 -8.02 1.68
CA GLY A 63 9.31 -8.96 1.24
C GLY A 63 8.83 -10.40 1.25
N THR A 64 9.71 -11.33 0.90
CA THR A 64 9.42 -12.78 0.94
C THR A 64 9.44 -13.31 2.36
N ALA A 65 8.73 -14.41 2.62
CA ALA A 65 8.59 -15.01 3.95
C ALA A 65 9.94 -15.32 4.64
N ASP A 66 10.93 -15.75 3.86
CA ASP A 66 12.28 -16.13 4.32
C ASP A 66 13.31 -15.04 4.02
N GLY A 67 12.87 -13.89 3.52
CA GLY A 67 13.74 -12.81 3.08
C GLY A 67 14.08 -11.81 4.20
N MET A 68 15.08 -10.99 3.90
CA MET A 68 15.38 -9.82 4.72
C MET A 68 14.22 -8.81 4.64
N PRO A 69 13.84 -8.14 5.76
CA PRO A 69 12.89 -7.03 5.72
C PRO A 69 13.21 -6.04 4.61
N THR A 70 12.26 -5.80 3.73
CA THR A 70 12.48 -5.06 2.48
C THR A 70 11.72 -3.74 2.50
N LYS A 71 12.37 -2.66 2.07
CA LYS A 71 11.68 -1.38 1.91
C LYS A 71 10.66 -1.43 0.76
N TYR A 72 9.63 -0.62 0.84
CA TYR A 72 8.75 -0.37 -0.28
C TYR A 72 9.53 0.26 -1.45
N GLY A 73 9.21 -0.10 -2.68
CA GLY A 73 9.96 0.29 -3.87
C GLY A 73 10.04 1.80 -4.15
N VAL A 74 9.12 2.58 -3.59
CA VAL A 74 9.11 4.05 -3.65
C VAL A 74 9.24 4.65 -2.24
N PRO A 75 9.57 5.96 -2.10
CA PRO A 75 9.71 6.62 -0.80
C PRO A 75 8.33 6.83 -0.13
N ILE A 76 7.72 5.75 0.32
CA ILE A 76 6.34 5.75 0.85
C ILE A 76 6.21 6.51 2.17
N GLY A 77 7.30 6.69 2.92
CA GLY A 77 7.34 7.52 4.11
C GLY A 77 7.15 8.99 3.79
N ASP A 78 7.88 9.48 2.79
CA ASP A 78 7.77 10.85 2.30
C ASP A 78 6.42 11.10 1.61
N ILE A 79 6.05 10.21 0.68
CA ILE A 79 4.79 10.32 -0.07
C ILE A 79 3.59 10.29 0.88
N GLY A 80 3.56 9.34 1.82
CA GLY A 80 2.49 9.22 2.81
C GLY A 80 2.36 10.47 3.68
N ALA A 81 3.47 11.00 4.19
CA ALA A 81 3.45 12.24 4.97
C ALA A 81 2.95 13.43 4.14
N GLY A 82 3.38 13.56 2.88
CA GLY A 82 2.88 14.58 1.96
C GLY A 82 1.37 14.49 1.72
N MET A 83 0.85 13.28 1.52
CA MET A 83 -0.60 13.05 1.35
C MET A 83 -1.38 13.39 2.63
N PHE A 84 -0.94 12.95 3.80
CA PHE A 84 -1.58 13.28 5.08
C PHE A 84 -1.53 14.78 5.35
N ALA A 85 -0.41 15.45 5.04
CA ALA A 85 -0.31 16.90 5.12
C ALA A 85 -1.34 17.60 4.22
N ALA A 86 -1.47 17.17 2.96
CA ALA A 86 -2.44 17.73 2.03
C ALA A 86 -3.88 17.56 2.52
N TYR A 87 -4.25 16.38 3.03
CA TYR A 87 -5.59 16.15 3.61
C TYR A 87 -5.85 17.01 4.84
N ALA A 88 -4.88 17.09 5.76
CA ALA A 88 -5.03 17.90 6.97
C ALA A 88 -5.11 19.41 6.65
N ILE A 89 -4.33 19.89 5.67
CA ILE A 89 -4.40 21.27 5.19
C ILE A 89 -5.78 21.54 4.58
N ALA A 90 -6.30 20.67 3.73
CA ALA A 90 -7.61 20.83 3.12
C ALA A 90 -8.72 20.88 4.19
N ALA A 91 -8.69 19.99 5.18
CA ALA A 91 -9.63 19.99 6.31
C ALA A 91 -9.53 21.28 7.15
N ALA A 92 -8.30 21.74 7.42
CA ALA A 92 -8.07 23.00 8.14
C ALA A 92 -8.58 24.24 7.37
N LEU A 93 -8.46 24.22 6.05
CA LEU A 93 -9.01 25.29 5.20
C LEU A 93 -10.54 25.32 5.21
N VAL A 94 -11.18 24.15 5.19
CA VAL A 94 -12.65 24.05 5.35
C VAL A 94 -13.07 24.57 6.73
N ARG A 95 -12.43 24.12 7.80
CA ARG A 95 -12.68 24.61 9.16
C ARG A 95 -12.50 26.14 9.25
N ARG A 96 -11.43 26.67 8.68
CA ARG A 96 -11.17 28.11 8.63
C ARG A 96 -12.30 28.90 7.96
N GLY A 97 -12.93 28.32 6.94
CA GLY A 97 -14.07 28.92 6.24
C GLY A 97 -15.26 29.21 7.16
N THR A 98 -15.46 28.39 8.21
CA THR A 98 -16.54 28.54 9.18
C THR A 98 -16.13 29.29 10.44
N THR A 99 -14.91 29.04 10.94
CA THR A 99 -14.44 29.62 12.22
C THR A 99 -13.71 30.94 12.05
N GLY A 100 -13.17 31.22 10.88
CA GLY A 100 -12.26 32.35 10.63
C GLY A 100 -10.85 32.18 11.20
N GLU A 101 -10.54 31.02 11.84
CA GLU A 101 -9.26 30.76 12.53
C GLU A 101 -8.36 29.84 11.72
N GLY A 102 -7.05 30.11 11.79
CA GLY A 102 -6.02 29.22 11.26
C GLY A 102 -5.80 27.99 12.12
N GLN A 103 -4.85 27.15 11.70
CA GLN A 103 -4.52 25.91 12.42
C GLN A 103 -3.05 25.52 12.19
N TYR A 104 -2.41 25.05 13.26
CA TYR A 104 -1.13 24.35 13.17
C TYR A 104 -1.36 22.85 12.97
N ILE A 105 -0.55 22.26 12.09
CA ILE A 105 -0.63 20.84 11.73
C ILE A 105 0.79 20.28 11.87
N ASP A 106 0.93 19.29 12.77
CA ASP A 106 2.14 18.50 12.93
C ASP A 106 1.96 17.17 12.22
N VAL A 107 2.79 16.91 11.20
CA VAL A 107 2.75 15.67 10.40
C VAL A 107 4.01 14.86 10.63
N SER A 108 3.86 13.73 11.27
CA SER A 108 4.94 12.77 11.49
C SER A 108 4.98 11.73 10.36
N MET A 109 6.15 11.58 9.71
CA MET A 109 6.37 10.49 8.75
C MET A 109 6.16 9.12 9.42
N LEU A 110 6.65 8.93 10.66
CA LEU A 110 6.44 7.71 11.43
C LEU A 110 4.94 7.44 11.67
N GLY A 111 4.18 8.47 12.07
CA GLY A 111 2.73 8.36 12.25
C GLY A 111 2.00 7.99 10.95
N GLY A 112 2.44 8.56 9.83
CA GLY A 112 1.97 8.20 8.50
C GLY A 112 2.22 6.72 8.16
N GLN A 113 3.40 6.18 8.47
CA GLN A 113 3.70 4.77 8.26
C GLN A 113 2.80 3.85 9.10
N ILE A 114 2.56 4.20 10.36
CA ILE A 114 1.65 3.43 11.25
C ILE A 114 0.23 3.43 10.66
N ALA A 115 -0.25 4.55 10.16
CA ALA A 115 -1.57 4.63 9.51
C ALA A 115 -1.65 3.75 8.25
N LEU A 116 -0.57 3.64 7.48
CA LEU A 116 -0.49 2.80 6.29
C LEU A 116 -0.41 1.29 6.58
N LEU A 117 -0.10 0.86 7.80
CA LEU A 117 -0.16 -0.56 8.18
C LEU A 117 -1.58 -1.14 8.13
N THR A 118 -2.61 -0.31 8.22
CA THR A 118 -4.03 -0.69 8.06
C THR A 118 -4.41 -1.96 8.84
N TYR A 119 -4.86 -3.02 8.13
CA TYR A 119 -5.28 -4.29 8.74
C TYR A 119 -4.14 -5.07 9.41
N GLN A 120 -2.89 -4.85 9.05
CA GLN A 120 -1.73 -5.46 9.70
C GLN A 120 -1.61 -4.98 11.16
N ALA A 121 -1.73 -3.67 11.37
CA ALA A 121 -1.76 -3.11 12.71
C ALA A 121 -3.02 -3.55 13.48
N ALA A 122 -4.19 -3.56 12.83
CA ALA A 122 -5.43 -4.01 13.44
C ALA A 122 -5.35 -5.49 13.87
N SER A 123 -4.75 -6.36 13.05
CA SER A 123 -4.53 -7.77 13.39
C SER A 123 -3.65 -7.91 14.63
N TYR A 124 -2.52 -7.21 14.67
CA TYR A 124 -1.64 -7.21 15.85
C TYR A 124 -2.35 -6.75 17.12
N LEU A 125 -3.10 -5.65 17.04
CA LEU A 125 -3.83 -5.12 18.20
C LEU A 125 -4.93 -6.05 18.70
N ALA A 126 -5.50 -6.87 17.82
CA ALA A 126 -6.55 -7.83 18.16
C ALA A 126 -6.00 -9.16 18.71
N THR A 127 -4.86 -9.62 18.21
CA THR A 127 -4.33 -10.97 18.51
C THR A 127 -3.08 -10.97 19.38
N GLY A 128 -2.33 -9.87 19.43
CA GLY A 128 -0.99 -9.80 20.03
C GLY A 128 0.12 -10.44 19.17
N GLU A 129 -0.22 -11.01 18.01
CA GLU A 129 0.74 -11.67 17.12
C GLU A 129 1.25 -10.70 16.04
N ALA A 130 2.57 -10.47 16.00
CA ALA A 130 3.18 -9.61 15.01
C ALA A 130 3.08 -10.24 13.61
N PRO A 131 2.49 -9.54 12.63
CA PRO A 131 2.43 -10.02 11.26
C PRO A 131 3.82 -10.12 10.64
N LYS A 132 3.97 -11.02 9.66
CA LYS A 132 5.23 -11.27 8.95
C LYS A 132 5.06 -11.02 7.46
N ALA A 133 6.17 -10.76 6.78
CA ALA A 133 6.20 -10.72 5.32
C ALA A 133 5.78 -12.08 4.73
N ALA A 134 4.96 -12.04 3.68
CA ALA A 134 4.39 -13.22 3.04
C ALA A 134 4.55 -13.18 1.49
N GLY A 135 5.46 -12.38 0.98
CA GLY A 135 5.58 -12.11 -0.44
C GLY A 135 4.37 -11.36 -0.98
N ASN A 136 3.81 -11.85 -2.07
CA ASN A 136 2.60 -11.29 -2.69
C ASN A 136 1.32 -11.94 -2.15
N ALA A 137 1.44 -12.98 -1.32
CA ALA A 137 0.30 -13.72 -0.81
C ALA A 137 -0.53 -12.88 0.18
N HIS A 138 -1.85 -12.92 0.01
CA HIS A 138 -2.76 -12.35 1.01
C HIS A 138 -2.75 -13.21 2.28
N SER A 139 -2.84 -12.57 3.45
CA SER A 139 -2.71 -13.24 4.74
C SER A 139 -3.84 -14.20 5.09
N ILE A 140 -5.06 -13.94 4.60
CA ILE A 140 -6.28 -14.68 4.97
C ILE A 140 -7.16 -15.11 3.78
N ILE A 141 -6.80 -14.76 2.55
CA ILE A 141 -7.55 -15.12 1.34
C ILE A 141 -6.63 -15.91 0.41
N THR A 142 -7.14 -17.02 -0.16
CA THR A 142 -6.37 -17.82 -1.10
C THR A 142 -7.27 -18.56 -2.12
N PRO A 143 -6.85 -18.65 -3.43
CA PRO A 143 -5.65 -18.08 -4.01
C PRO A 143 -5.74 -16.56 -4.18
N TYR A 144 -4.76 -15.85 -3.66
CA TYR A 144 -4.57 -14.42 -3.83
C TYR A 144 -3.06 -14.17 -3.77
N ASP A 145 -2.38 -14.22 -4.93
CA ASP A 145 -0.91 -14.23 -5.00
C ASP A 145 -0.43 -13.94 -6.43
N ALA A 146 0.90 -13.92 -6.61
CA ALA A 146 1.56 -13.96 -7.90
C ALA A 146 1.91 -15.40 -8.27
N PHE A 147 1.48 -15.86 -9.44
CA PHE A 147 1.75 -17.21 -9.93
C PHE A 147 2.67 -17.19 -11.15
N PRO A 148 3.62 -18.14 -11.26
CA PRO A 148 4.47 -18.24 -12.43
C PRO A 148 3.68 -18.68 -13.66
N THR A 149 4.04 -18.14 -14.81
CA THR A 149 3.49 -18.47 -16.13
C THR A 149 4.60 -18.88 -17.07
N LYS A 150 4.27 -19.26 -18.29
CA LYS A 150 5.28 -19.62 -19.31
C LYS A 150 6.29 -18.49 -19.60
N ASP A 151 5.89 -17.23 -19.47
CA ASP A 151 6.65 -16.04 -19.89
C ASP A 151 6.84 -14.99 -18.79
N GLY A 152 6.43 -15.29 -17.55
CA GLY A 152 6.58 -14.36 -16.43
C GLY A 152 5.72 -14.70 -15.23
N TYR A 153 4.93 -13.75 -14.77
CA TYR A 153 4.05 -13.90 -13.60
C TYR A 153 2.70 -13.21 -13.84
N VAL A 154 1.65 -13.81 -13.27
CA VAL A 154 0.30 -13.24 -13.22
C VAL A 154 -0.13 -13.06 -11.77
N ILE A 155 -0.70 -11.93 -11.44
CA ILE A 155 -1.42 -11.71 -10.18
C ILE A 155 -2.83 -12.25 -10.35
N VAL A 156 -3.30 -13.02 -9.38
CA VAL A 156 -4.69 -13.51 -9.31
C VAL A 156 -5.25 -13.22 -7.93
N ALA A 157 -6.51 -12.75 -7.88
CA ALA A 157 -7.21 -12.43 -6.63
C ALA A 157 -8.59 -13.09 -6.58
N VAL A 158 -8.66 -14.27 -5.97
CA VAL A 158 -9.91 -15.03 -5.81
C VAL A 158 -10.51 -14.75 -4.44
N GLY A 159 -11.40 -13.77 -4.35
CA GLY A 159 -11.92 -13.24 -3.09
C GLY A 159 -13.01 -14.08 -2.41
N ASN A 160 -13.59 -15.05 -3.08
CA ASN A 160 -14.67 -15.90 -2.53
C ASN A 160 -14.79 -17.25 -3.24
N ASP A 161 -15.64 -18.14 -2.69
CA ASP A 161 -15.78 -19.51 -3.19
C ASP A 161 -16.40 -19.59 -4.59
N SER A 162 -17.33 -18.68 -4.92
CA SER A 162 -17.91 -18.63 -6.28
C SER A 162 -16.85 -18.23 -7.33
N LEU A 163 -15.97 -17.26 -7.01
CA LEU A 163 -14.86 -16.93 -7.89
C LEU A 163 -13.84 -18.05 -8.02
N TYR A 164 -13.66 -18.85 -6.96
CA TYR A 164 -12.80 -20.04 -7.02
C TYR A 164 -13.29 -21.07 -8.02
N GLN A 165 -14.59 -21.33 -8.05
CA GLN A 165 -15.20 -22.25 -9.03
C GLN A 165 -14.99 -21.75 -10.47
N LYS A 166 -15.22 -20.47 -10.71
CA LYS A 166 -14.98 -19.83 -12.02
C LYS A 166 -13.50 -19.88 -12.43
N PHE A 167 -12.61 -19.62 -11.49
CA PHE A 167 -11.17 -19.72 -11.67
C PHE A 167 -10.74 -21.12 -12.09
N CYS A 168 -11.19 -22.16 -11.38
CA CYS A 168 -10.90 -23.54 -11.71
C CYS A 168 -11.46 -23.92 -13.10
N ALA A 169 -12.68 -23.52 -13.41
CA ALA A 169 -13.30 -23.79 -14.71
C ALA A 169 -12.52 -23.15 -15.87
N ALA A 170 -12.12 -21.89 -15.73
CA ALA A 170 -11.38 -21.14 -16.77
C ALA A 170 -9.99 -21.75 -17.06
N LEU A 171 -9.37 -22.36 -16.06
CA LEU A 171 -8.06 -22.98 -16.18
C LEU A 171 -8.09 -24.51 -16.37
N GLY A 172 -9.27 -25.10 -16.48
CA GLY A 172 -9.42 -26.55 -16.67
C GLY A 172 -9.05 -27.39 -15.44
N MET A 173 -9.14 -26.82 -14.24
CA MET A 173 -8.77 -27.45 -12.97
C MET A 173 -9.96 -28.20 -12.32
N SER A 174 -10.58 -29.14 -13.03
CA SER A 174 -11.78 -29.83 -12.58
C SER A 174 -11.58 -30.62 -11.28
N GLU A 175 -10.44 -31.25 -11.10
CA GLU A 175 -10.11 -31.98 -9.87
C GLU A 175 -10.03 -31.03 -8.66
N ALA A 176 -9.35 -29.90 -8.79
CA ALA A 176 -9.26 -28.92 -7.73
C ALA A 176 -10.61 -28.25 -7.42
N ALA A 177 -11.49 -28.10 -8.42
CA ALA A 177 -12.82 -27.53 -8.24
C ALA A 177 -13.73 -28.39 -7.35
N THR A 178 -13.52 -29.71 -7.36
CA THR A 178 -14.36 -30.72 -6.62
C THR A 178 -13.67 -31.28 -5.38
N ASP A 179 -12.40 -30.92 -5.14
CA ASP A 179 -11.65 -31.40 -3.97
C ASP A 179 -12.20 -30.73 -2.69
N PRO A 180 -12.67 -31.51 -1.70
CA PRO A 180 -13.19 -30.98 -0.46
C PRO A 180 -12.18 -30.15 0.35
N ARG A 181 -10.87 -30.39 0.13
CA ARG A 181 -9.80 -29.59 0.76
C ARG A 181 -9.76 -28.13 0.28
N PHE A 182 -10.47 -27.82 -0.82
CA PHE A 182 -10.49 -26.48 -1.43
C PHE A 182 -11.90 -25.86 -1.50
N ALA A 183 -12.88 -26.48 -0.88
CA ALA A 183 -14.29 -26.10 -0.98
C ALA A 183 -14.57 -24.69 -0.46
N THR A 184 -14.00 -24.32 0.69
CA THR A 184 -14.14 -22.99 1.28
C THR A 184 -12.81 -22.26 1.35
N ASN A 185 -12.83 -20.92 1.50
CA ASN A 185 -11.59 -20.17 1.70
C ASN A 185 -10.78 -20.68 2.90
N ARG A 186 -11.45 -21.07 3.99
CA ARG A 186 -10.79 -21.65 5.18
C ARG A 186 -10.05 -22.95 4.83
N ASP A 187 -10.67 -23.81 4.07
CA ASP A 187 -10.08 -25.09 3.66
C ASP A 187 -8.89 -24.85 2.71
N ARG A 188 -9.01 -23.90 1.78
CA ARG A 188 -7.93 -23.51 0.88
C ARG A 188 -6.73 -22.92 1.63
N VAL A 189 -6.96 -22.08 2.64
CA VAL A 189 -5.89 -21.55 3.49
C VAL A 189 -5.15 -22.67 4.21
N ALA A 190 -5.88 -23.63 4.77
CA ALA A 190 -5.29 -24.78 5.46
C ALA A 190 -4.50 -25.71 4.53
N ASN A 191 -4.90 -25.81 3.25
CA ASN A 191 -4.30 -26.70 2.25
C ASN A 191 -3.60 -25.92 1.12
N LYS A 192 -3.09 -24.70 1.41
CA LYS A 192 -2.55 -23.76 0.42
C LYS A 192 -1.49 -24.38 -0.49
N ALA A 193 -0.54 -25.13 0.08
CA ALA A 193 0.56 -25.72 -0.70
C ALA A 193 0.02 -26.70 -1.79
N ALA A 194 -0.87 -27.61 -1.41
CA ALA A 194 -1.47 -28.57 -2.34
C ALA A 194 -2.30 -27.86 -3.44
N MET A 195 -3.07 -26.83 -3.06
CA MET A 195 -3.82 -26.05 -4.05
C MET A 195 -2.89 -25.32 -5.02
N TYR A 196 -1.79 -24.76 -4.54
CA TYR A 196 -0.81 -24.05 -5.38
C TYR A 196 -0.12 -24.97 -6.37
N GLU A 197 0.08 -26.26 -6.05
CA GLU A 197 0.58 -27.26 -7.00
C GLU A 197 -0.37 -27.43 -8.20
N HIS A 198 -1.69 -27.54 -7.95
CA HIS A 198 -2.67 -27.58 -9.04
C HIS A 198 -2.66 -26.32 -9.88
N ILE A 199 -2.61 -25.15 -9.25
CA ILE A 199 -2.57 -23.86 -9.95
C ILE A 199 -1.32 -23.72 -10.81
N ASN A 200 -0.16 -23.99 -10.23
CA ASN A 200 1.13 -23.90 -10.95
C ASN A 200 1.16 -24.87 -12.13
N THR A 201 0.67 -26.08 -11.97
CA THR A 201 0.57 -27.08 -13.06
C THR A 201 -0.32 -26.60 -14.20
N ALA A 202 -1.46 -26.01 -13.88
CA ALA A 202 -2.42 -25.50 -14.88
C ALA A 202 -1.89 -24.26 -15.61
N MET A 203 -1.16 -23.39 -14.90
CA MET A 203 -0.64 -22.12 -15.47
C MET A 203 0.69 -22.25 -16.19
N ALA A 204 1.55 -23.19 -15.81
CA ALA A 204 2.88 -23.34 -16.38
C ALA A 204 2.96 -23.40 -17.92
N PRO A 205 2.04 -24.04 -18.66
CA PRO A 205 2.07 -24.05 -20.12
C PRO A 205 1.52 -22.77 -20.78
N LEU A 206 0.84 -21.90 -20.03
CA LEU A 206 0.13 -20.73 -20.54
C LEU A 206 0.98 -19.47 -20.38
N THR A 207 0.87 -18.57 -21.34
CA THR A 207 1.41 -17.21 -21.22
C THR A 207 0.55 -16.36 -20.26
N THR A 208 1.14 -15.30 -19.73
CA THR A 208 0.42 -14.34 -18.90
C THR A 208 -0.81 -13.77 -19.60
N ALA A 209 -0.68 -13.44 -20.90
CA ALA A 209 -1.78 -12.91 -21.70
C ALA A 209 -2.95 -13.92 -21.85
N GLU A 210 -2.64 -15.21 -22.14
CA GLU A 210 -3.66 -16.25 -22.25
C GLU A 210 -4.41 -16.46 -20.93
N ILE A 211 -3.71 -16.38 -19.79
CA ILE A 211 -4.36 -16.52 -18.48
C ILE A 211 -5.27 -15.32 -18.21
N VAL A 212 -4.78 -14.11 -18.45
CA VAL A 212 -5.57 -12.87 -18.25
C VAL A 212 -6.84 -12.92 -19.09
N GLU A 213 -6.75 -13.25 -20.39
CA GLU A 213 -7.91 -13.38 -21.27
C GLU A 213 -8.94 -14.36 -20.75
N ARG A 214 -8.53 -15.56 -20.31
CA ARG A 214 -9.43 -16.61 -19.77
C ARG A 214 -10.12 -16.17 -18.48
N LEU A 215 -9.39 -15.49 -17.59
CA LEU A 215 -9.91 -15.09 -16.29
C LEU A 215 -10.80 -13.85 -16.37
N ASP A 216 -10.49 -12.90 -17.24
CA ASP A 216 -11.30 -11.70 -17.46
C ASP A 216 -12.69 -12.03 -17.98
N VAL A 217 -12.81 -13.00 -18.91
CA VAL A 217 -14.10 -13.45 -19.46
C VAL A 217 -15.05 -13.97 -18.37
N VAL A 218 -14.52 -14.58 -17.31
CA VAL A 218 -15.32 -15.12 -16.20
C VAL A 218 -15.38 -14.19 -14.98
N GLY A 219 -14.75 -13.00 -15.08
CA GLY A 219 -14.75 -11.96 -14.04
C GLY A 219 -13.91 -12.31 -12.81
N VAL A 220 -12.83 -13.06 -12.97
CA VAL A 220 -11.84 -13.31 -11.91
C VAL A 220 -10.76 -12.22 -12.00
N PRO A 221 -10.57 -11.40 -10.96
CA PRO A 221 -9.56 -10.36 -10.97
C PRO A 221 -8.15 -10.91 -11.17
N CYS A 222 -7.47 -10.44 -12.20
CA CYS A 222 -6.10 -10.85 -12.53
C CYS A 222 -5.37 -9.75 -13.31
N GLY A 223 -4.06 -9.90 -13.46
CA GLY A 223 -3.27 -8.98 -14.29
C GLY A 223 -1.78 -9.31 -14.26
N PRO A 224 -1.00 -8.79 -15.23
CA PRO A 224 0.44 -8.96 -15.27
C PRO A 224 1.13 -8.16 -14.18
N ILE A 225 2.36 -8.53 -13.84
CA ILE A 225 3.28 -7.65 -13.10
C ILE A 225 4.00 -6.78 -14.12
N SER A 226 3.48 -5.58 -14.33
CA SER A 226 4.00 -4.66 -15.33
C SER A 226 5.28 -3.95 -14.87
N ARG A 227 6.22 -3.79 -15.78
CA ARG A 227 7.35 -2.88 -15.63
C ARG A 227 6.91 -1.44 -15.82
N VAL A 228 7.72 -0.49 -15.38
CA VAL A 228 7.37 0.95 -15.46
C VAL A 228 7.13 1.42 -16.90
N ASP A 229 7.91 0.93 -17.86
CA ASP A 229 7.72 1.23 -19.29
C ASP A 229 6.39 0.66 -19.83
N GLU A 230 6.02 -0.53 -19.41
CA GLU A 230 4.77 -1.20 -19.78
C GLU A 230 3.54 -0.49 -19.20
N VAL A 231 3.64 0.06 -17.97
CA VAL A 231 2.57 0.87 -17.37
C VAL A 231 2.22 2.05 -18.28
N PHE A 232 3.22 2.75 -18.85
CA PHE A 232 2.95 3.89 -19.75
C PHE A 232 2.48 3.47 -21.16
N ALA A 233 2.63 2.21 -21.54
CA ALA A 233 2.08 1.63 -22.75
C ALA A 233 0.64 1.12 -22.57
N ASN A 234 0.16 0.95 -21.34
CA ASN A 234 -1.16 0.46 -21.03
C ASN A 234 -2.27 1.39 -21.57
N GLU A 235 -3.25 0.82 -22.28
CA GLU A 235 -4.33 1.57 -22.93
C GLU A 235 -5.16 2.42 -21.95
N GLN A 236 -5.47 1.90 -20.76
CA GLN A 236 -6.21 2.63 -19.74
C GLN A 236 -5.41 3.83 -19.21
N VAL A 237 -4.10 3.67 -19.02
CA VAL A 237 -3.20 4.75 -18.58
C VAL A 237 -3.11 5.85 -19.65
N GLN A 238 -3.05 5.45 -20.93
CA GLN A 238 -3.08 6.39 -22.06
C GLN A 238 -4.43 7.10 -22.17
N PHE A 239 -5.53 6.36 -22.09
CA PHE A 239 -6.89 6.91 -22.15
C PHE A 239 -7.13 7.96 -21.06
N THR A 240 -6.72 7.67 -19.83
CA THR A 240 -6.87 8.57 -18.67
C THR A 240 -5.84 9.70 -18.66
N LYS A 241 -4.95 9.76 -19.64
CA LYS A 241 -3.91 10.80 -19.80
C LYS A 241 -3.07 11.01 -18.53
N GLN A 242 -2.67 9.92 -17.87
CA GLN A 242 -1.81 9.96 -16.70
C GLN A 242 -0.41 10.52 -17.02
N ARG A 243 0.04 10.39 -18.26
CA ARG A 243 1.25 11.04 -18.77
C ARG A 243 0.88 12.27 -19.58
N ARG A 244 1.47 13.42 -19.24
CA ARG A 244 1.33 14.68 -19.99
C ARG A 244 2.70 15.23 -20.33
N THR A 245 2.86 15.74 -21.55
CA THR A 245 4.05 16.53 -21.92
C THR A 245 3.73 17.99 -21.63
N ILE A 246 4.59 18.64 -20.85
CA ILE A 246 4.52 20.08 -20.59
C ILE A 246 5.48 20.73 -21.61
N GLN A 247 4.96 21.66 -22.39
CA GLN A 247 5.75 22.50 -23.31
C GLN A 247 6.30 23.70 -22.58
#